data_070d7b9964ffd8aeb9130827e6f4fde9
#
_entry.id   070d7b9964ffd8aeb9130827e6f4fde9
#
_cell.length_a   1.000
_cell.length_b   1.000
_cell.length_c   1.000
_cell.angle_alpha   90.00
_cell.angle_beta   90.00
_cell.angle_gamma   90.00
#
_symmetry.space_group_name_H-M   'P 1'
#
loop_
_entity.id
_entity.type
_entity.pdbx_description
1 polymer ?
#
loop_
_entity_poly.entity_id
_entity_poly.type
_entity_poly.pdbx_seq_one_letter_code
_entity_poly.pdbx_strand_id
1 'polypeptide(L)'
;MRKLFTVLVVVAIVATLSPAAFATNGTQLIGIGPISRSMGGVGIAAPQDAISAVFANPAGMCFGPYCPTSQFDFAGTLFMPEPKAEVQASGQTFKANSRDNNYAIPAIGFSVPIGEAESRWRFGLSAYGVSGLGVDYRDTAIDQPNFFFGGTQPLASGIYTNTQLMKFAPTIAYQALMNLSVGVSAQVNYSALDLGDGSVAAYSYGVKIGGIYKPIDPLSIGLVYTSPQKATYNHVFDFNGNGRRQNLTLEQPQELGLGVAYEFFGPRLLLETNAKWINWSDADGFEDFDWDDQYVFAIGAQWEAIDHLFFRVGYN
;
A
#
# COMPACT_ATOMS: atom_id res chain seq x y z
N MET A 1 -28.33 -20.48 -15.17
CA MET A 1 -27.73 -19.97 -16.42
C MET A 1 -27.99 -18.48 -16.66
N ARG A 2 -29.25 -17.99 -16.66
CA ARG A 2 -29.55 -16.55 -16.93
C ARG A 2 -28.86 -15.58 -15.94
N LYS A 3 -28.84 -15.86 -14.64
CA LYS A 3 -28.19 -15.03 -13.62
C LYS A 3 -26.66 -15.01 -13.75
N LEU A 4 -26.04 -16.14 -14.11
CA LEU A 4 -24.60 -16.23 -14.36
C LEU A 4 -24.19 -15.43 -15.58
N PHE A 5 -24.99 -15.49 -16.66
CA PHE A 5 -24.78 -14.71 -17.87
C PHE A 5 -24.90 -13.21 -17.60
N THR A 6 -25.87 -12.77 -16.79
CA THR A 6 -26.02 -11.36 -16.39
C THR A 6 -24.82 -10.87 -15.58
N VAL A 7 -24.30 -11.67 -14.65
CA VAL A 7 -23.11 -11.32 -13.87
C VAL A 7 -21.87 -11.21 -14.77
N LEU A 8 -21.66 -12.15 -15.68
CA LEU A 8 -20.56 -12.11 -16.64
C LEU A 8 -20.65 -10.90 -17.58
N VAL A 9 -21.84 -10.54 -18.03
CA VAL A 9 -22.05 -9.35 -18.87
C VAL A 9 -21.77 -8.07 -18.08
N VAL A 10 -22.20 -7.97 -16.82
CA VAL A 10 -21.92 -6.81 -15.96
C VAL A 10 -20.41 -6.69 -15.70
N VAL A 11 -19.72 -7.78 -15.39
CA VAL A 11 -18.25 -7.80 -15.19
C VAL A 11 -17.53 -7.40 -16.49
N ALA A 12 -17.97 -7.89 -17.65
CA ALA A 12 -17.39 -7.51 -18.94
C ALA A 12 -17.62 -6.03 -19.26
N ILE A 13 -18.81 -5.47 -18.97
CA ILE A 13 -19.10 -4.05 -19.16
C ILE A 13 -18.24 -3.17 -18.23
N VAL A 14 -18.08 -3.55 -16.95
CA VAL A 14 -17.21 -2.84 -16.01
C VAL A 14 -15.74 -2.88 -16.45
N ALA A 15 -15.27 -4.01 -16.96
CA ALA A 15 -13.91 -4.15 -17.48
C ALA A 15 -13.65 -3.31 -18.75
N THR A 16 -14.67 -3.06 -19.59
CA THR A 16 -14.53 -2.23 -20.81
C THR A 16 -14.68 -0.72 -20.55
N LEU A 17 -15.22 -0.33 -19.41
CA LEU A 17 -15.40 1.07 -19.01
C LEU A 17 -14.22 1.61 -18.18
N SER A 18 -13.14 0.83 -18.00
CA SER A 18 -11.97 1.29 -17.26
C SER A 18 -11.32 2.45 -18.02
N PRO A 19 -11.45 3.71 -17.56
CA PRO A 19 -10.56 4.77 -18.02
C PRO A 19 -9.14 4.36 -17.66
N ALA A 20 -8.14 4.80 -18.43
CA ALA A 20 -6.75 4.62 -18.08
C ALA A 20 -6.58 5.05 -16.61
N ALA A 21 -6.28 4.11 -15.72
CA ALA A 21 -6.20 4.38 -14.30
C ALA A 21 -4.97 5.24 -14.05
N PHE A 22 -5.19 6.52 -13.76
CA PHE A 22 -4.16 7.44 -13.27
C PHE A 22 -4.04 7.38 -11.74
N ALA A 23 -4.68 6.42 -11.10
CA ALA A 23 -4.69 6.29 -9.66
C ALA A 23 -3.47 5.50 -9.18
N THR A 24 -2.47 6.21 -8.70
CA THR A 24 -1.48 5.66 -7.79
C THR A 24 -1.81 6.18 -6.38
N ASN A 25 -1.68 5.34 -5.34
CA ASN A 25 -1.84 5.76 -3.94
C ASN A 25 -0.62 6.59 -3.47
N GLY A 26 -0.10 7.46 -4.33
CA GLY A 26 1.19 8.10 -4.14
C GLY A 26 2.31 7.06 -4.12
N THR A 27 3.09 7.03 -3.06
CA THR A 27 4.19 6.07 -2.88
C THR A 27 3.78 4.76 -2.22
N GLN A 28 2.50 4.61 -1.86
CA GLN A 28 2.01 3.49 -1.08
C GLN A 28 1.54 2.31 -1.95
N LEU A 29 1.74 1.09 -1.46
CA LEU A 29 1.22 -0.10 -2.12
C LEU A 29 -0.30 -0.20 -1.94
N ILE A 30 -0.99 -0.62 -2.98
CA ILE A 30 -2.45 -0.87 -2.99
C ILE A 30 -2.83 -1.90 -1.93
N GLY A 31 -2.04 -2.96 -1.79
CA GLY A 31 -2.27 -4.04 -0.82
C GLY A 31 -1.01 -4.85 -0.58
N ILE A 32 -0.95 -5.56 0.53
CA ILE A 32 0.16 -6.42 0.91
C ILE A 32 -0.26 -7.88 0.83
N GLY A 33 0.62 -8.69 0.28
CA GLY A 33 0.35 -10.12 0.04
C GLY A 33 -0.55 -10.38 -1.18
N PRO A 34 -0.59 -11.63 -1.66
CA PRO A 34 -1.28 -11.98 -2.89
C PRO A 34 -2.81 -11.89 -2.75
N ILE A 35 -3.36 -12.17 -1.57
CA ILE A 35 -4.81 -12.16 -1.34
C ILE A 35 -5.35 -10.73 -1.44
N SER A 36 -4.83 -9.81 -0.62
CA SER A 36 -5.27 -8.41 -0.65
C SER A 36 -5.07 -7.78 -2.04
N ARG A 37 -3.93 -8.02 -2.68
CA ARG A 37 -3.64 -7.46 -4.01
C ARG A 37 -4.57 -7.99 -5.10
N SER A 38 -4.91 -9.29 -5.09
CA SER A 38 -5.83 -9.86 -6.05
C SER A 38 -7.28 -9.37 -5.88
N MET A 39 -7.59 -8.81 -4.70
CA MET A 39 -8.87 -8.18 -4.38
C MET A 39 -8.83 -6.63 -4.49
N GLY A 40 -7.87 -6.05 -5.21
CA GLY A 40 -7.76 -4.60 -5.37
C GLY A 40 -7.37 -3.84 -4.10
N GLY A 41 -6.76 -4.53 -3.12
CA GLY A 41 -6.33 -3.92 -1.86
C GLY A 41 -7.43 -3.74 -0.82
N VAL A 42 -8.62 -4.28 -1.02
CA VAL A 42 -9.67 -4.29 0.02
C VAL A 42 -9.27 -5.17 1.21
N GLY A 43 -9.89 -4.99 2.35
CA GLY A 43 -9.61 -5.70 3.59
C GLY A 43 -9.88 -4.87 4.86
N ILE A 44 -10.54 -3.70 4.73
CA ILE A 44 -10.88 -2.86 5.89
C ILE A 44 -12.02 -3.48 6.70
N ALA A 45 -12.98 -4.11 6.03
CA ALA A 45 -14.14 -4.73 6.68
C ALA A 45 -14.01 -6.25 6.83
N ALA A 46 -13.29 -6.92 5.92
CA ALA A 46 -13.17 -8.38 5.91
C ALA A 46 -11.78 -8.83 5.41
N PRO A 47 -10.69 -8.56 6.14
CA PRO A 47 -9.37 -9.05 5.78
C PRO A 47 -9.34 -10.59 5.78
N GLN A 48 -8.60 -11.19 4.84
CA GLN A 48 -8.65 -12.62 4.55
C GLN A 48 -7.42 -13.41 5.00
N ASP A 49 -6.39 -12.75 5.51
CA ASP A 49 -5.18 -13.36 6.07
C ASP A 49 -4.58 -12.48 7.18
N ALA A 50 -3.62 -13.00 7.95
CA ALA A 50 -3.02 -12.27 9.06
C ALA A 50 -2.19 -11.06 8.59
N ILE A 51 -1.58 -11.15 7.41
CA ILE A 51 -0.84 -10.03 6.82
C ILE A 51 -1.81 -8.88 6.49
N SER A 52 -2.89 -9.18 5.77
CA SER A 52 -3.88 -8.17 5.38
C SER A 52 -4.67 -7.63 6.57
N ALA A 53 -4.93 -8.43 7.61
CA ALA A 53 -5.54 -7.96 8.83
C ALA A 53 -4.72 -6.86 9.50
N VAL A 54 -3.44 -7.09 9.75
CA VAL A 54 -2.57 -6.07 10.35
C VAL A 54 -2.38 -4.85 9.43
N PHE A 55 -2.27 -5.08 8.13
CA PHE A 55 -2.08 -4.00 7.15
C PHE A 55 -3.33 -3.16 6.98
N ALA A 56 -4.50 -3.78 6.69
CA ALA A 56 -5.71 -3.06 6.33
C ALA A 56 -6.51 -2.60 7.55
N ASN A 57 -6.76 -3.50 8.52
CA ASN A 57 -7.51 -3.17 9.73
C ASN A 57 -7.15 -4.13 10.88
N PRO A 58 -6.46 -3.67 11.93
CA PRO A 58 -6.01 -4.52 13.03
C PRO A 58 -7.14 -5.22 13.79
N ALA A 59 -8.38 -4.67 13.75
CA ALA A 59 -9.55 -5.33 14.34
C ALA A 59 -9.90 -6.66 13.66
N GLY A 60 -9.47 -6.86 12.42
CA GLY A 60 -9.72 -8.06 11.64
C GLY A 60 -9.06 -9.32 12.19
N MET A 61 -8.06 -9.19 13.06
CA MET A 61 -7.45 -10.36 13.73
C MET A 61 -8.41 -11.10 14.66
N CYS A 62 -9.52 -10.50 15.06
CA CYS A 62 -10.56 -11.14 15.89
C CYS A 62 -11.80 -11.53 15.10
N PHE A 63 -11.92 -11.14 13.84
CA PHE A 63 -13.00 -11.53 12.94
C PHE A 63 -12.43 -12.16 11.67
N GLY A 64 -13.24 -13.04 11.04
CA GLY A 64 -12.87 -13.70 9.82
C GLY A 64 -12.33 -15.13 10.04
N PRO A 65 -11.66 -15.68 9.03
CA PRO A 65 -11.35 -17.11 9.01
C PRO A 65 -10.28 -17.55 10.03
N TYR A 66 -9.52 -16.63 10.60
CA TYR A 66 -8.42 -16.94 11.52
C TYR A 66 -8.74 -16.71 13.01
N CYS A 67 -9.92 -16.24 13.34
CA CYS A 67 -10.36 -16.16 14.73
C CYS A 67 -11.33 -17.32 14.99
N PRO A 68 -11.08 -18.23 15.92
CA PRO A 68 -10.14 -18.26 17.05
C PRO A 68 -8.79 -18.97 16.81
N THR A 69 -8.48 -19.43 15.62
CA THR A 69 -7.25 -20.19 15.36
C THR A 69 -6.00 -19.31 15.25
N SER A 70 -4.83 -19.91 15.48
CA SER A 70 -3.56 -19.25 15.17
C SER A 70 -3.29 -19.34 13.67
N GLN A 71 -2.71 -18.27 13.11
CA GLN A 71 -2.36 -18.19 11.70
C GLN A 71 -0.96 -17.60 11.52
N PHE A 72 -0.28 -18.12 10.53
CA PHE A 72 1.01 -17.63 10.07
C PHE A 72 0.99 -17.59 8.54
N ASP A 73 1.31 -16.41 7.99
CA ASP A 73 1.34 -16.18 6.56
C ASP A 73 2.70 -15.63 6.13
N PHE A 74 3.16 -16.08 4.97
CA PHE A 74 4.33 -15.55 4.29
C PHE A 74 3.98 -15.26 2.84
N ALA A 75 4.39 -14.11 2.35
CA ALA A 75 4.24 -13.73 0.96
C ALA A 75 5.50 -13.03 0.44
N GLY A 76 5.79 -13.22 -0.84
CA GLY A 76 6.83 -12.49 -1.57
C GLY A 76 6.25 -11.84 -2.80
N THR A 77 6.65 -10.61 -3.07
CA THR A 77 6.30 -9.88 -4.30
C THR A 77 7.59 -9.52 -5.01
N LEU A 78 7.70 -9.89 -6.28
CA LEU A 78 8.72 -9.37 -7.17
C LEU A 78 8.13 -8.13 -7.86
N PHE A 79 8.67 -6.96 -7.52
CA PHE A 79 8.25 -5.69 -8.10
C PHE A 79 9.27 -5.29 -9.17
N MET A 80 8.79 -5.11 -10.39
CA MET A 80 9.59 -4.79 -11.57
C MET A 80 9.09 -3.49 -12.19
N PRO A 81 9.45 -2.32 -11.65
CA PRO A 81 9.06 -1.03 -12.21
C PRO A 81 9.86 -0.72 -13.48
N GLU A 82 9.19 -0.12 -14.46
CA GLU A 82 9.80 0.42 -15.68
C GLU A 82 9.58 1.95 -15.74
N PRO A 83 10.25 2.76 -14.90
CA PRO A 83 10.06 4.20 -14.92
C PRO A 83 10.59 4.82 -16.20
N LYS A 84 9.80 5.73 -16.79
CA LYS A 84 10.17 6.47 -17.99
C LYS A 84 10.08 7.96 -17.70
N ALA A 85 11.08 8.71 -18.14
CA ALA A 85 11.05 10.16 -18.09
C ALA A 85 10.75 10.68 -19.51
N GLU A 86 9.85 11.64 -19.58
CA GLU A 86 9.54 12.40 -20.80
C GLU A 86 9.64 13.88 -20.47
N VAL A 87 10.50 14.59 -21.20
CA VAL A 87 10.69 16.03 -21.03
C VAL A 87 10.40 16.71 -22.37
N GLN A 88 9.55 17.72 -22.35
CA GLN A 88 9.26 18.54 -23.51
C GLN A 88 10.01 19.88 -23.38
N ALA A 89 10.92 20.13 -24.31
CA ALA A 89 11.68 21.37 -24.35
C ALA A 89 11.81 21.86 -25.83
N SER A 90 11.58 23.14 -26.03
CA SER A 90 11.76 23.80 -27.35
C SER A 90 10.99 23.10 -28.49
N GLY A 91 9.78 22.54 -28.22
CA GLY A 91 8.95 21.86 -29.20
C GLY A 91 9.42 20.42 -29.56
N GLN A 92 10.42 19.92 -28.85
CA GLN A 92 10.91 18.55 -29.00
C GLN A 92 10.60 17.75 -27.73
N THR A 93 10.34 16.44 -27.91
CA THR A 93 10.11 15.50 -26.82
C THR A 93 11.32 14.61 -26.64
N PHE A 94 11.89 14.62 -25.45
CA PHE A 94 13.03 13.79 -25.06
C PHE A 94 12.53 12.69 -24.12
N LYS A 95 12.92 11.44 -24.38
CA LYS A 95 12.50 10.28 -23.58
C LYS A 95 13.71 9.52 -23.08
N ALA A 96 13.67 9.10 -21.82
CA ALA A 96 14.64 8.20 -21.25
C ALA A 96 13.95 7.10 -20.43
N ASN A 97 14.51 5.91 -20.43
CA ASN A 97 14.13 4.83 -19.56
C ASN A 97 15.12 4.79 -18.38
N SER A 98 14.58 4.64 -17.19
CA SER A 98 15.40 4.31 -16.03
C SER A 98 16.04 2.92 -16.23
N ARG A 99 17.19 2.68 -15.62
CA ARG A 99 17.72 1.33 -15.52
C ARG A 99 16.71 0.46 -14.75
N ASP A 100 16.47 -0.74 -15.25
CA ASP A 100 15.56 -1.69 -14.62
C ASP A 100 16.12 -2.15 -13.28
N ASN A 101 15.34 -1.97 -12.23
CA ASN A 101 15.63 -2.48 -10.90
C ASN A 101 14.52 -3.45 -10.47
N ASN A 102 14.89 -4.63 -10.02
CA ASN A 102 13.97 -5.61 -9.48
C ASN A 102 14.02 -5.57 -7.95
N TYR A 103 12.88 -5.42 -7.32
CA TYR A 103 12.75 -5.36 -5.87
C TYR A 103 12.00 -6.58 -5.35
N ALA A 104 12.60 -7.31 -4.42
CA ALA A 104 11.92 -8.35 -3.68
C ALA A 104 11.27 -7.73 -2.43
N ILE A 105 9.94 -7.76 -2.35
CA ILE A 105 9.16 -7.21 -1.24
C ILE A 105 8.62 -8.39 -0.43
N PRO A 106 9.22 -8.72 0.72
CA PRO A 106 8.70 -9.75 1.60
C PRO A 106 7.55 -9.23 2.43
N ALA A 107 6.64 -10.12 2.80
CA ALA A 107 5.63 -9.88 3.81
C ALA A 107 5.46 -11.14 4.66
N ILE A 108 5.41 -10.95 5.96
CA ILE A 108 5.19 -11.99 6.94
C ILE A 108 4.17 -11.49 7.95
N GLY A 109 3.27 -12.36 8.39
CA GLY A 109 2.30 -12.01 9.40
C GLY A 109 1.90 -13.22 10.23
N PHE A 110 1.61 -13.00 11.49
CA PHE A 110 0.98 -14.00 12.32
C PHE A 110 -0.07 -13.37 13.25
N SER A 111 -1.02 -14.20 13.67
CA SER A 111 -2.05 -13.88 14.65
C SER A 111 -2.23 -15.06 15.58
N VAL A 112 -2.16 -14.82 16.86
CA VAL A 112 -2.30 -15.86 17.90
C VAL A 112 -3.21 -15.38 19.03
N PRO A 113 -3.99 -16.28 19.67
CA PRO A 113 -4.73 -15.93 20.88
C PRO A 113 -3.78 -15.61 22.04
N ILE A 114 -4.15 -14.68 22.90
CA ILE A 114 -3.44 -14.42 24.15
C ILE A 114 -4.09 -15.25 25.25
N GLY A 115 -3.39 -16.26 25.73
CA GLY A 115 -3.90 -17.21 26.72
C GLY A 115 -4.56 -18.41 26.06
N GLU A 116 -5.83 -18.68 26.34
CA GLU A 116 -6.58 -19.82 25.81
C GLU A 116 -6.96 -19.62 24.33
N ALA A 117 -7.22 -20.73 23.62
CA ALA A 117 -7.56 -20.71 22.21
C ALA A 117 -8.81 -19.87 21.89
N GLU A 118 -9.78 -19.83 22.81
CA GLU A 118 -11.04 -19.07 22.69
C GLU A 118 -10.94 -17.65 23.25
N SER A 119 -9.73 -17.17 23.53
CA SER A 119 -9.52 -15.83 24.07
C SER A 119 -10.08 -14.76 23.14
N ARG A 120 -10.71 -13.75 23.73
CA ARG A 120 -11.14 -12.54 23.01
C ARG A 120 -9.99 -11.60 22.64
N TRP A 121 -8.80 -11.87 23.15
CA TRP A 121 -7.59 -11.10 22.88
C TRP A 121 -6.72 -11.81 21.87
N ARG A 122 -6.21 -11.06 20.93
CA ARG A 122 -5.26 -11.52 19.93
C ARG A 122 -4.02 -10.66 19.94
N PHE A 123 -2.88 -11.32 19.80
CA PHE A 123 -1.63 -10.68 19.46
C PHE A 123 -1.25 -11.05 18.04
N GLY A 124 -0.77 -10.08 17.29
CA GLY A 124 -0.22 -10.28 15.95
C GLY A 124 1.01 -9.43 15.72
N LEU A 125 1.79 -9.84 14.77
CA LEU A 125 2.90 -9.06 14.23
C LEU A 125 2.88 -9.24 12.72
N SER A 126 3.01 -8.15 11.99
CA SER A 126 3.32 -8.21 10.57
C SER A 126 4.56 -7.39 10.27
N ALA A 127 5.39 -7.91 9.36
CA ALA A 127 6.53 -7.20 8.82
C ALA A 127 6.44 -7.23 7.29
N TYR A 128 6.46 -6.07 6.65
CA TYR A 128 6.24 -5.97 5.21
C TYR A 128 6.86 -4.71 4.61
N GLY A 129 7.24 -4.81 3.33
CA GLY A 129 7.60 -3.64 2.52
C GLY A 129 6.35 -2.81 2.21
N VAL A 130 6.43 -1.50 2.40
CA VAL A 130 5.30 -0.56 2.19
C VAL A 130 5.50 0.26 0.94
N SER A 131 6.74 0.68 0.70
CA SER A 131 7.10 1.57 -0.38
C SER A 131 8.48 1.22 -0.90
N GLY A 132 8.65 1.36 -2.19
CA GLY A 132 9.93 1.29 -2.88
C GLY A 132 9.82 2.14 -4.12
N LEU A 133 10.52 3.27 -4.11
CA LEU A 133 10.62 4.15 -5.27
C LEU A 133 12.08 4.31 -5.61
N GLY A 134 12.40 4.16 -6.88
CA GLY A 134 13.73 4.40 -7.34
C GLY A 134 13.75 4.66 -8.82
N VAL A 135 14.59 5.59 -9.23
CA VAL A 135 14.95 5.81 -10.62
C VAL A 135 16.46 5.84 -10.74
N ASP A 136 16.98 5.30 -11.81
CA ASP A 136 18.41 5.31 -12.10
C ASP A 136 18.64 5.76 -13.54
N TYR A 137 18.97 7.04 -13.69
CA TYR A 137 19.32 7.66 -14.95
C TYR A 137 20.82 7.99 -15.04
N ARG A 138 21.69 7.40 -14.21
CA ARG A 138 23.12 7.70 -14.15
C ARG A 138 23.84 7.37 -15.45
N ASP A 139 23.41 6.32 -16.15
CA ASP A 139 23.97 5.90 -17.44
C ASP A 139 23.10 6.33 -18.62
N THR A 140 22.07 7.15 -18.38
CA THR A 140 21.12 7.58 -19.42
C THR A 140 21.17 9.09 -19.53
N ALA A 141 21.46 9.60 -20.72
CA ALA A 141 21.38 11.03 -21.02
C ALA A 141 20.11 11.30 -21.80
N ILE A 142 19.27 12.21 -21.27
CA ILE A 142 18.31 12.91 -22.10
C ILE A 142 19.03 14.15 -22.60
N ASP A 143 19.45 14.11 -23.86
CA ASP A 143 20.16 15.23 -24.46
C ASP A 143 19.18 16.28 -24.97
N GLN A 144 19.37 17.53 -24.57
CA GLN A 144 18.68 18.68 -25.13
C GLN A 144 19.65 19.53 -25.95
N PRO A 145 19.16 20.23 -27.00
CA PRO A 145 19.99 21.15 -27.75
C PRO A 145 20.56 22.26 -26.84
N ASN A 146 21.88 22.46 -26.91
CA ASN A 146 22.51 23.57 -26.25
C ASN A 146 22.57 24.78 -27.21
N PHE A 147 21.65 25.72 -27.02
CA PHE A 147 21.52 26.89 -27.89
C PHE A 147 22.66 27.91 -27.77
N PHE A 148 23.44 27.87 -26.68
CA PHE A 148 24.51 28.86 -26.45
C PHE A 148 25.85 28.37 -26.96
N PHE A 149 26.16 27.07 -26.87
CA PHE A 149 27.50 26.53 -27.19
C PHE A 149 27.46 25.52 -28.36
N GLY A 150 26.28 25.27 -28.91
CA GLY A 150 26.09 24.22 -29.91
C GLY A 150 26.20 22.79 -29.31
N GLY A 151 25.74 21.80 -30.05
CA GLY A 151 25.69 20.41 -29.58
C GLY A 151 24.52 20.12 -28.63
N THR A 152 24.67 19.11 -27.82
CA THR A 152 23.67 18.67 -26.84
C THR A 152 24.23 18.70 -25.42
N GLN A 153 23.35 18.86 -24.44
CA GLN A 153 23.69 18.78 -23.03
C GLN A 153 22.73 17.82 -22.30
N PRO A 154 23.16 17.04 -21.33
CA PRO A 154 22.31 16.11 -20.61
C PRO A 154 21.31 16.89 -19.71
N LEU A 155 20.01 16.54 -19.82
CA LEU A 155 18.95 17.13 -19.04
C LEU A 155 18.63 16.32 -17.76
N ALA A 156 18.75 15.00 -17.82
CA ALA A 156 18.42 14.11 -16.72
C ALA A 156 19.50 13.07 -16.42
N SER A 157 20.70 13.24 -16.99
CA SER A 157 21.84 12.36 -16.69
C SER A 157 22.26 12.49 -15.23
N GLY A 158 22.52 11.36 -14.59
CA GLY A 158 23.00 11.30 -13.23
C GLY A 158 21.90 11.34 -12.14
N ILE A 159 20.63 11.53 -12.50
CA ILE A 159 19.56 11.48 -11.52
C ILE A 159 19.41 10.03 -11.01
N TYR A 160 19.57 9.90 -9.70
CA TYR A 160 19.39 8.65 -8.99
C TYR A 160 18.62 8.86 -7.70
N THR A 161 17.60 8.05 -7.50
CA THR A 161 16.89 7.96 -6.23
C THR A 161 16.58 6.50 -5.92
N ASN A 162 16.71 6.11 -4.67
CA ASN A 162 16.28 4.81 -4.20
C ASN A 162 15.73 4.95 -2.78
N THR A 163 14.46 4.60 -2.61
CA THR A 163 13.80 4.63 -1.30
C THR A 163 13.25 3.25 -1.00
N GLN A 164 13.54 2.73 0.17
CA GLN A 164 13.01 1.46 0.66
C GLN A 164 12.40 1.70 2.03
N LEU A 165 11.19 1.19 2.23
CA LEU A 165 10.48 1.31 3.50
C LEU A 165 9.97 -0.07 3.93
N MET A 166 10.43 -0.52 5.09
CA MET A 166 9.94 -1.72 5.77
C MET A 166 9.17 -1.32 7.02
N LYS A 167 8.02 -1.93 7.23
CA LYS A 167 7.17 -1.69 8.39
C LYS A 167 7.09 -2.94 9.26
N PHE A 168 7.25 -2.73 10.57
CA PHE A 168 7.02 -3.72 11.62
C PHE A 168 5.82 -3.25 12.43
N ALA A 169 4.80 -4.10 12.55
CA ALA A 169 3.52 -3.72 13.08
C ALA A 169 3.02 -4.69 14.16
N PRO A 170 3.60 -4.64 15.40
CA PRO A 170 3.03 -5.36 16.53
C PRO A 170 1.62 -4.84 16.83
N THR A 171 0.69 -5.76 16.97
CA THR A 171 -0.74 -5.49 16.97
C THR A 171 -1.44 -6.26 18.08
N ILE A 172 -2.40 -5.61 18.72
CA ILE A 172 -3.33 -6.23 19.66
C ILE A 172 -4.75 -5.96 19.16
N ALA A 173 -5.58 -7.00 19.15
CA ALA A 173 -7.00 -6.88 18.87
C ALA A 173 -7.83 -7.51 19.98
N TYR A 174 -9.03 -7.00 20.15
CA TYR A 174 -9.97 -7.42 21.18
C TYR A 174 -11.38 -7.50 20.65
N GLN A 175 -12.02 -8.65 20.82
CA GLN A 175 -13.44 -8.84 20.53
C GLN A 175 -14.27 -8.30 21.68
N ALA A 176 -14.67 -7.02 21.58
CA ALA A 176 -15.42 -6.31 22.62
C ALA A 176 -16.82 -6.89 22.79
N LEU A 177 -17.50 -7.20 21.69
CA LEU A 177 -18.82 -7.86 21.64
C LEU A 177 -18.75 -9.01 20.62
N MET A 178 -19.76 -9.87 20.60
CA MET A 178 -19.84 -10.96 19.60
C MET A 178 -19.80 -10.44 18.16
N ASN A 179 -20.25 -9.21 17.95
CA ASN A 179 -20.34 -8.54 16.65
C ASN A 179 -19.47 -7.28 16.54
N LEU A 180 -18.56 -7.03 17.49
CA LEU A 180 -17.67 -5.86 17.48
C LEU A 180 -16.26 -6.26 17.89
N SER A 181 -15.31 -5.98 17.03
CA SER A 181 -13.88 -6.07 17.31
C SER A 181 -13.20 -4.71 17.18
N VAL A 182 -12.19 -4.47 18.00
CA VAL A 182 -11.31 -3.31 17.94
C VAL A 182 -9.86 -3.78 17.94
N GLY A 183 -8.98 -3.01 17.32
CA GLY A 183 -7.57 -3.34 17.27
C GLY A 183 -6.69 -2.11 17.23
N VAL A 184 -5.48 -2.25 17.75
CA VAL A 184 -4.44 -1.23 17.71
C VAL A 184 -3.13 -1.86 17.29
N SER A 185 -2.41 -1.17 16.41
CA SER A 185 -1.11 -1.58 15.91
C SER A 185 -0.12 -0.44 16.07
N ALA A 186 1.02 -0.71 16.71
CA ALA A 186 2.15 0.20 16.64
C ALA A 186 2.79 0.05 15.26
N GLN A 187 3.16 1.18 14.64
CA GLN A 187 3.81 1.21 13.34
C GLN A 187 5.26 1.63 13.53
N VAL A 188 6.19 0.71 13.35
CA VAL A 188 7.63 0.97 13.41
C VAL A 188 8.18 0.83 12.02
N ASN A 189 8.65 1.92 11.42
CA ASN A 189 9.18 1.91 10.08
C ASN A 189 10.71 2.05 10.11
N TYR A 190 11.37 1.23 9.34
CA TYR A 190 12.75 1.41 8.93
C TYR A 190 12.73 1.83 7.46
N SER A 191 13.34 2.96 7.16
CA SER A 191 13.46 3.46 5.79
C SER A 191 14.90 3.77 5.46
N ALA A 192 15.26 3.55 4.19
CA ALA A 192 16.56 3.88 3.64
C ALA A 192 16.35 4.72 2.38
N LEU A 193 16.99 5.89 2.33
CA LEU A 193 16.94 6.82 1.21
C LEU A 193 18.34 7.04 0.67
N ASP A 194 18.50 6.92 -0.65
CA ASP A 194 19.71 7.21 -1.38
C ASP A 194 19.39 8.17 -2.54
N LEU A 195 20.02 9.33 -2.53
CA LEU A 195 19.89 10.35 -3.58
C LEU A 195 21.16 10.48 -4.45
N GLY A 196 21.97 9.43 -4.49
CA GLY A 196 23.19 9.35 -5.28
C GLY A 196 24.49 9.49 -4.48
N ASP A 197 24.41 9.95 -3.23
CA ASP A 197 25.54 10.19 -2.32
C ASP A 197 25.72 9.10 -1.25
N GLY A 198 24.99 7.99 -1.40
CA GLY A 198 24.96 6.87 -0.47
C GLY A 198 23.69 6.83 0.38
N SER A 199 23.37 5.64 0.84
CA SER A 199 22.12 5.35 1.56
C SER A 199 22.16 5.88 2.99
N VAL A 200 21.12 6.60 3.39
CA VAL A 200 20.90 7.09 4.76
C VAL A 200 19.64 6.44 5.32
N ALA A 201 19.75 5.85 6.50
CA ALA A 201 18.62 5.20 7.17
C ALA A 201 17.93 6.15 8.16
N ALA A 202 16.62 6.01 8.28
CA ALA A 202 15.79 6.69 9.26
C ALA A 202 14.73 5.76 9.83
N TYR A 203 14.28 6.06 11.06
CA TYR A 203 13.14 5.39 11.70
C TYR A 203 11.99 6.37 11.83
N SER A 204 10.78 5.86 11.65
CA SER A 204 9.55 6.60 11.97
C SER A 204 8.57 5.72 12.73
N TYR A 205 7.70 6.36 13.48
CA TYR A 205 6.78 5.69 14.38
C TYR A 205 5.37 6.24 14.19
N GLY A 206 4.39 5.39 14.37
CA GLY A 206 3.00 5.76 14.32
C GLY A 206 2.10 4.72 14.95
N VAL A 207 0.80 4.95 14.82
CA VAL A 207 -0.25 4.09 15.34
C VAL A 207 -1.30 3.87 14.27
N LYS A 208 -1.82 2.64 14.18
CA LYS A 208 -3.02 2.32 13.41
C LYS A 208 -4.08 1.79 14.37
N ILE A 209 -5.28 2.34 14.30
CA ILE A 209 -6.43 1.94 15.12
C ILE A 209 -7.55 1.52 14.19
N GLY A 210 -8.21 0.42 14.49
CA GLY A 210 -9.31 -0.07 13.68
C GLY A 210 -10.45 -0.65 14.50
N GLY A 211 -11.61 -0.70 13.86
CA GLY A 211 -12.81 -1.35 14.37
C GLY A 211 -13.55 -2.07 13.24
N ILE A 212 -14.17 -3.21 13.57
CA ILE A 212 -15.08 -3.93 12.67
C ILE A 212 -16.35 -4.25 13.43
N TYR A 213 -17.48 -3.87 12.83
CA TYR A 213 -18.81 -4.12 13.36
C TYR A 213 -19.63 -4.97 12.38
N LYS A 214 -20.24 -6.04 12.88
CA LYS A 214 -21.15 -6.91 12.13
C LYS A 214 -22.59 -6.73 12.64
N PRO A 215 -23.38 -5.85 12.01
CA PRO A 215 -24.77 -5.63 12.41
C PRO A 215 -25.64 -6.88 12.22
N ILE A 216 -25.32 -7.67 11.20
CA ILE A 216 -25.90 -8.99 10.90
C ILE A 216 -24.76 -9.89 10.38
N ASP A 217 -24.90 -11.20 10.49
CA ASP A 217 -23.84 -12.16 10.14
C ASP A 217 -23.16 -11.91 8.78
N PRO A 218 -23.91 -11.68 7.66
CA PRO A 218 -23.27 -11.51 6.35
C PRO A 218 -22.68 -10.11 6.11
N LEU A 219 -22.97 -9.10 6.95
CA LEU A 219 -22.56 -7.71 6.74
C LEU A 219 -21.48 -7.32 7.73
N SER A 220 -20.34 -6.85 7.23
CA SER A 220 -19.27 -6.26 8.02
C SER A 220 -19.03 -4.81 7.61
N ILE A 221 -18.84 -3.94 8.59
CA ILE A 221 -18.46 -2.53 8.40
C ILE A 221 -17.17 -2.30 9.17
N GLY A 222 -16.14 -1.83 8.48
CA GLY A 222 -14.82 -1.56 9.05
C GLY A 222 -14.47 -0.08 8.99
N LEU A 223 -13.83 0.41 10.04
CA LEU A 223 -13.25 1.75 10.11
C LEU A 223 -11.80 1.62 10.56
N VAL A 224 -10.90 2.39 9.94
CA VAL A 224 -9.49 2.38 10.29
C VAL A 224 -8.90 3.79 10.19
N TYR A 225 -8.03 4.13 11.12
CA TYR A 225 -7.22 5.34 11.11
C TYR A 225 -5.74 4.98 11.26
N THR A 226 -4.88 5.60 10.47
CA THR A 226 -3.42 5.52 10.58
C THR A 226 -2.88 6.92 10.83
N SER A 227 -2.06 7.09 11.88
CA SER A 227 -1.43 8.37 12.17
C SER A 227 -0.31 8.70 11.18
N PRO A 228 0.06 9.97 11.03
CA PRO A 228 1.24 10.36 10.26
C PRO A 228 2.51 9.76 10.86
N GLN A 229 3.55 9.53 10.01
CA GLN A 229 4.80 8.90 10.42
C GLN A 229 5.99 9.59 9.75
N LYS A 230 6.66 10.47 10.48
CA LYS A 230 7.78 11.31 10.00
C LYS A 230 9.12 10.59 10.12
N ALA A 231 9.86 10.51 9.01
CA ALA A 231 11.23 10.01 8.93
C ALA A 231 12.18 11.16 8.59
N THR A 232 13.17 11.45 9.44
CA THR A 232 14.18 12.46 9.16
C THR A 232 15.50 11.78 8.80
N TYR A 233 15.93 11.97 7.56
CA TYR A 233 17.19 11.49 7.02
C TYR A 233 18.26 12.56 7.25
N ASN A 234 19.24 12.26 8.08
CA ASN A 234 20.28 13.23 8.45
C ASN A 234 21.40 13.26 7.41
N HIS A 235 21.77 14.44 6.95
CA HIS A 235 22.89 14.67 6.03
C HIS A 235 22.76 13.82 4.73
N VAL A 236 21.58 13.79 4.12
CA VAL A 236 21.29 12.92 2.98
C VAL A 236 21.87 13.44 1.68
N PHE A 237 21.80 14.75 1.42
CA PHE A 237 22.21 15.36 0.17
C PHE A 237 22.60 16.84 0.34
N ASP A 238 23.47 17.36 -0.52
CA ASP A 238 23.83 18.79 -0.57
C ASP A 238 22.93 19.55 -1.54
N PHE A 239 21.73 19.92 -1.10
CA PHE A 239 20.74 20.65 -1.90
C PHE A 239 21.19 22.03 -2.31
N ASN A 240 22.15 22.65 -1.59
CA ASN A 240 22.59 24.00 -1.80
C ASN A 240 23.95 24.12 -2.56
N GLY A 241 24.59 22.99 -2.86
CA GLY A 241 25.88 22.94 -3.54
C GLY A 241 27.03 23.60 -2.76
N ASN A 242 26.93 23.69 -1.43
CA ASN A 242 27.93 24.37 -0.57
C ASN A 242 28.89 23.38 0.13
N GLY A 243 28.88 22.13 -0.22
CA GLY A 243 29.69 21.06 0.35
C GLY A 243 29.19 20.57 1.72
N ARG A 244 27.99 20.97 2.14
CA ARG A 244 27.36 20.51 3.38
C ARG A 244 26.04 19.82 3.07
N ARG A 245 25.91 18.56 3.47
CA ARG A 245 24.67 17.80 3.32
C ARG A 245 23.62 18.28 4.31
N GLN A 246 22.39 18.44 3.85
CA GLN A 246 21.24 18.83 4.64
C GLN A 246 20.41 17.59 5.05
N ASN A 247 19.54 17.82 6.02
CA ASN A 247 18.54 16.84 6.43
C ASN A 247 17.32 16.93 5.52
N LEU A 248 16.68 15.80 5.28
CA LEU A 248 15.41 15.71 4.59
C LEU A 248 14.41 14.97 5.48
N THR A 249 13.25 15.56 5.69
CA THR A 249 12.12 14.87 6.36
C THR A 249 11.10 14.47 5.32
N LEU A 250 10.71 13.20 5.37
CA LEU A 250 9.60 12.65 4.56
C LEU A 250 8.59 12.01 5.49
N GLU A 251 7.32 12.34 5.28
CA GLU A 251 6.23 11.84 6.09
C GLU A 251 5.36 10.86 5.32
N GLN A 252 5.11 9.69 5.91
CA GLN A 252 3.98 8.87 5.49
C GLN A 252 2.71 9.54 6.02
N PRO A 253 1.74 9.89 5.15
CA PRO A 253 0.57 10.68 5.52
C PRO A 253 -0.36 9.93 6.46
N GLN A 254 -1.20 10.66 7.15
CA GLN A 254 -2.31 10.07 7.85
C GLN A 254 -3.36 9.55 6.88
N GLU A 255 -4.07 8.50 7.28
CA GLU A 255 -5.09 7.85 6.48
C GLU A 255 -6.34 7.58 7.30
N LEU A 256 -7.50 7.77 6.69
CA LEU A 256 -8.79 7.33 7.21
C LEU A 256 -9.45 6.42 6.18
N GLY A 257 -9.86 5.23 6.59
CA GLY A 257 -10.47 4.23 5.71
C GLY A 257 -11.78 3.70 6.25
N LEU A 258 -12.75 3.55 5.36
CA LEU A 258 -14.05 2.90 5.58
C LEU A 258 -14.19 1.73 4.65
N GLY A 259 -14.63 0.58 5.15
CA GLY A 259 -14.91 -0.62 4.38
C GLY A 259 -16.31 -1.15 4.65
N VAL A 260 -16.92 -1.74 3.64
CA VAL A 260 -18.17 -2.49 3.76
C VAL A 260 -18.01 -3.81 3.00
N ALA A 261 -18.28 -4.91 3.68
CA ALA A 261 -18.20 -6.25 3.10
C ALA A 261 -19.51 -7.02 3.31
N TYR A 262 -19.88 -7.80 2.32
CA TYR A 262 -21.08 -8.64 2.38
C TYR A 262 -20.79 -10.05 1.86
N GLU A 263 -21.19 -11.05 2.65
CA GLU A 263 -21.09 -12.46 2.32
C GLU A 263 -22.40 -12.98 1.72
N PHE A 264 -22.35 -13.44 0.47
CA PHE A 264 -23.48 -14.03 -0.23
C PHE A 264 -23.38 -15.56 -0.21
N PHE A 265 -24.51 -16.24 -0.12
CA PHE A 265 -24.57 -17.71 -0.12
C PHE A 265 -23.74 -18.37 1.01
N GLY A 266 -23.82 -17.80 2.22
CA GLY A 266 -22.86 -18.09 3.27
C GLY A 266 -21.50 -17.49 2.93
N PRO A 267 -20.38 -18.00 3.42
CA PRO A 267 -19.05 -17.43 3.17
C PRO A 267 -18.51 -17.65 1.75
N ARG A 268 -19.30 -18.24 0.84
CA ARG A 268 -18.80 -18.66 -0.49
C ARG A 268 -18.54 -17.52 -1.46
N LEU A 269 -19.24 -16.40 -1.32
CA LEU A 269 -19.00 -15.21 -2.15
C LEU A 269 -18.92 -13.99 -1.26
N LEU A 270 -17.73 -13.44 -1.11
CA LEU A 270 -17.46 -12.20 -0.42
C LEU A 270 -17.33 -11.06 -1.43
N LEU A 271 -18.05 -9.96 -1.21
CA LEU A 271 -17.83 -8.68 -1.88
C LEU A 271 -17.42 -7.66 -0.83
N GLU A 272 -16.38 -6.90 -1.10
CA GLU A 272 -15.95 -5.79 -0.25
C GLU A 272 -15.68 -4.54 -1.08
N THR A 273 -16.05 -3.39 -0.54
CA THR A 273 -15.70 -2.08 -1.09
C THR A 273 -15.09 -1.22 0.01
N ASN A 274 -14.06 -0.48 -0.35
CA ASN A 274 -13.35 0.43 0.55
C ASN A 274 -13.32 1.84 -0.03
N ALA A 275 -13.42 2.84 0.86
CA ALA A 275 -13.09 4.22 0.58
C ALA A 275 -11.99 4.66 1.56
N LYS A 276 -10.92 5.28 1.06
CA LYS A 276 -9.81 5.76 1.86
C LYS A 276 -9.49 7.20 1.50
N TRP A 277 -9.27 8.02 2.52
CA TRP A 277 -8.67 9.34 2.39
C TRP A 277 -7.23 9.27 2.84
N ILE A 278 -6.34 9.87 2.07
CA ILE A 278 -4.89 9.95 2.32
C ILE A 278 -4.50 11.42 2.27
N ASN A 279 -4.03 11.96 3.39
CA ASN A 279 -3.71 13.38 3.55
C ASN A 279 -2.27 13.67 3.06
N TRP A 280 -2.09 13.72 1.75
CA TRP A 280 -0.79 14.05 1.16
C TRP A 280 -0.48 15.54 1.22
N SER A 281 -1.51 16.40 1.23
CA SER A 281 -1.34 17.86 1.21
C SER A 281 -0.62 18.43 2.44
N ASP A 282 -0.70 17.72 3.58
CA ASP A 282 -0.05 18.13 4.83
C ASP A 282 1.17 17.24 5.18
N ALA A 283 1.57 16.33 4.28
CA ALA A 283 2.68 15.40 4.54
C ALA A 283 4.03 16.07 4.30
N ASP A 284 4.86 16.20 5.35
CA ASP A 284 6.20 16.83 5.28
C ASP A 284 7.02 16.26 4.10
N GLY A 285 7.57 17.14 3.29
CA GLY A 285 8.39 16.82 2.12
C GLY A 285 7.60 16.49 0.87
N PHE A 286 6.31 16.21 0.96
CA PHE A 286 5.41 16.03 -0.19
C PHE A 286 4.58 17.28 -0.45
N GLU A 287 4.22 18.04 0.59
CA GLU A 287 3.59 19.35 0.48
C GLU A 287 4.44 20.33 -0.34
N ASP A 288 5.77 20.25 -0.25
CA ASP A 288 6.71 21.08 -1.03
C ASP A 288 6.64 20.83 -2.56
N PHE A 289 6.02 19.69 -2.98
CA PHE A 289 5.80 19.33 -4.37
C PHE A 289 4.35 19.48 -4.80
N ASP A 290 3.54 20.23 -4.06
CA ASP A 290 2.11 20.48 -4.33
C ASP A 290 1.30 19.16 -4.48
N TRP A 291 1.58 18.18 -3.62
CA TRP A 291 0.77 16.96 -3.59
C TRP A 291 -0.57 17.24 -2.93
N ASP A 292 -1.64 16.85 -3.61
CA ASP A 292 -3.01 16.97 -3.11
C ASP A 292 -3.46 15.71 -2.37
N ASP A 293 -4.46 15.86 -1.51
CA ASP A 293 -5.15 14.76 -0.86
C ASP A 293 -5.71 13.77 -1.87
N GLN A 294 -5.63 12.50 -1.53
CA GLN A 294 -6.14 11.44 -2.38
C GLN A 294 -7.34 10.73 -1.76
N TYR A 295 -8.35 10.48 -2.59
CA TYR A 295 -9.49 9.64 -2.27
C TYR A 295 -9.42 8.37 -3.11
N VAL A 296 -9.19 7.25 -2.44
CA VAL A 296 -9.00 5.95 -3.07
C VAL A 296 -10.26 5.10 -2.87
N PHE A 297 -10.79 4.56 -3.95
CA PHE A 297 -11.93 3.65 -3.93
C PHE A 297 -11.51 2.31 -4.48
N ALA A 298 -11.77 1.25 -3.72
CA ALA A 298 -11.46 -0.11 -4.12
C ALA A 298 -12.69 -1.01 -4.00
N ILE A 299 -12.75 -1.99 -4.89
CA ILE A 299 -13.74 -3.06 -4.85
C ILE A 299 -13.05 -4.39 -5.08
N GLY A 300 -13.44 -5.40 -4.30
CA GLY A 300 -12.89 -6.74 -4.40
C GLY A 300 -13.96 -7.80 -4.22
N ALA A 301 -13.77 -8.92 -4.89
CA ALA A 301 -14.60 -10.10 -4.75
C ALA A 301 -13.74 -11.34 -4.58
N GLN A 302 -14.19 -12.24 -3.68
CA GLN A 302 -13.65 -13.59 -3.50
C GLN A 302 -14.77 -14.59 -3.62
N TRP A 303 -14.58 -15.59 -4.47
CA TRP A 303 -15.51 -16.67 -4.65
C TRP A 303 -14.83 -18.03 -4.38
N GLU A 304 -15.34 -18.75 -3.38
CA GLU A 304 -14.99 -20.14 -3.13
C GLU A 304 -15.85 -21.04 -4.01
N ALA A 305 -15.30 -21.45 -5.15
CA ALA A 305 -16.00 -22.26 -6.14
C ALA A 305 -16.25 -23.69 -5.65
N ILE A 306 -15.25 -24.26 -5.03
CA ILE A 306 -15.27 -25.51 -4.27
C ILE A 306 -14.40 -25.35 -3.04
N ASP A 307 -14.50 -26.24 -2.07
CA ASP A 307 -13.75 -26.17 -0.82
C ASP A 307 -12.26 -25.93 -1.08
N HIS A 308 -11.71 -24.85 -0.50
CA HIS A 308 -10.31 -24.39 -0.61
C HIS A 308 -9.85 -23.91 -2.01
N LEU A 309 -10.74 -23.79 -3.00
CA LEU A 309 -10.42 -23.17 -4.28
C LEU A 309 -11.09 -21.80 -4.39
N PHE A 310 -10.28 -20.76 -4.35
CA PHE A 310 -10.73 -19.38 -4.36
C PHE A 310 -10.36 -18.68 -5.67
N PHE A 311 -11.35 -18.02 -6.26
CA PHE A 311 -11.14 -17.04 -7.33
C PHE A 311 -11.31 -15.64 -6.76
N ARG A 312 -10.38 -14.77 -7.09
CA ARG A 312 -10.37 -13.38 -6.60
C ARG A 312 -10.24 -12.42 -7.75
N VAL A 313 -10.91 -11.28 -7.63
CA VAL A 313 -10.81 -10.17 -8.56
C VAL A 313 -11.01 -8.89 -7.79
N GLY A 314 -10.34 -7.83 -8.18
CA GLY A 314 -10.49 -6.52 -7.57
C GLY A 314 -10.00 -5.40 -8.48
N TYR A 315 -10.43 -4.19 -8.13
CA TYR A 315 -10.07 -2.94 -8.78
C TYR A 315 -9.85 -1.87 -7.72
N ASN A 316 -8.85 -1.03 -7.95
CA ASN A 316 -8.49 0.12 -7.10
C ASN A 316 -8.31 1.36 -7.99
#